data_d7fbe1d9e651806cf3c1266bcd3cefdc
#
_entry.id   d7fbe1d9e651806cf3c1266bcd3cefdc
#
_cell.length_a   1.000
_cell.length_b   1.000
_cell.length_c   1.000
_cell.angle_alpha   90.00
_cell.angle_beta   90.00
_cell.angle_gamma   90.00
#
_symmetry.space_group_name_H-M   'P 1'
#
loop_
_entity.id
_entity.type
_entity.pdbx_description
1 polymer ?
#
loop_
_entity_poly.entity_id
_entity_poly.type
_entity_poly.pdbx_seq_one_letter_code
_entity_poly.pdbx_strand_id
1 'polypeptide(L)'
;MKDLTVKPTIKMIEDLSLNAWPSHQIQLYDGWLLRFSYFYTHRTNSVEQIGPSTIPLEEKIDFCESAYRRWGTPSIFKITPLLDESFENRLVKRGYMTQHITEVMILSFQNYMLGTPNAPVQLENTINSRWINSLFALKSTTSAIHRQIVPSMYQAIPKDTLAASITNEQGQIVAIGLGILDRSYIGIYAIHVHPRYRGRGYARSICSSLLNVGKEMGLDGAYLQVVHGNTPAKKLYLSLGFKD
;
A
#
# COMPACT_ATOMS: atom_id res chain seq x y z
N MET A 1 -24.83 -14.56 -6.64
CA MET A 1 -24.54 -13.59 -7.70
C MET A 1 -23.45 -12.67 -7.15
N LYS A 2 -22.17 -12.85 -7.56
CA LYS A 2 -21.12 -11.84 -7.27
C LYS A 2 -21.55 -10.58 -8.01
N ASP A 3 -21.67 -9.48 -7.29
CA ASP A 3 -22.11 -8.19 -7.81
C ASP A 3 -21.20 -7.75 -8.97
N LEU A 4 -21.75 -7.53 -10.15
CA LEU A 4 -21.03 -7.13 -11.35
C LEU A 4 -20.28 -5.79 -11.19
N THR A 5 -20.62 -5.00 -10.18
CA THR A 5 -19.99 -3.72 -9.85
C THR A 5 -18.70 -3.87 -9.03
N VAL A 6 -18.50 -5.00 -8.35
CA VAL A 6 -17.35 -5.21 -7.44
C VAL A 6 -16.05 -5.43 -8.21
N LYS A 7 -16.06 -6.22 -9.29
CA LYS A 7 -14.86 -6.51 -10.07
C LYS A 7 -14.17 -5.27 -10.67
N PRO A 8 -14.88 -4.31 -11.31
CA PRO A 8 -14.29 -3.07 -11.79
C PRO A 8 -13.66 -2.25 -10.67
N THR A 9 -14.28 -2.20 -9.49
CA THR A 9 -13.73 -1.50 -8.32
C THR A 9 -12.44 -2.15 -7.84
N ILE A 10 -12.40 -3.48 -7.72
CA ILE A 10 -11.18 -4.21 -7.34
C ILE A 10 -10.06 -3.92 -8.34
N LYS A 11 -10.34 -4.03 -9.65
CA LYS A 11 -9.35 -3.75 -10.71
C LYS A 11 -8.79 -2.35 -10.60
N MET A 12 -9.66 -1.35 -10.37
CA MET A 12 -9.24 0.03 -10.18
C MET A 12 -8.31 0.17 -8.98
N ILE A 13 -8.68 -0.37 -7.81
CA ILE A 13 -7.86 -0.28 -6.59
C ILE A 13 -6.52 -1.01 -6.76
N GLU A 14 -6.50 -2.13 -7.49
CA GLU A 14 -5.25 -2.82 -7.83
C GLU A 14 -4.33 -1.92 -8.66
N ASP A 15 -4.83 -1.25 -9.70
CA ASP A 15 -4.06 -0.31 -10.51
C ASP A 15 -3.51 0.86 -9.67
N LEU A 16 -4.37 1.48 -8.82
CA LEU A 16 -3.96 2.56 -7.92
C LEU A 16 -2.87 2.10 -6.94
N SER A 17 -3.00 0.89 -6.41
CA SER A 17 -2.05 0.26 -5.48
C SER A 17 -0.69 0.01 -6.15
N LEU A 18 -0.69 -0.43 -7.42
CA LEU A 18 0.53 -0.62 -8.21
C LEU A 18 1.27 0.70 -8.45
N ASN A 19 0.54 1.77 -8.79
CA ASN A 19 1.10 3.10 -9.00
C ASN A 19 1.68 3.69 -7.72
N ALA A 20 1.05 3.41 -6.57
CA ALA A 20 1.49 3.91 -5.26
C ALA A 20 2.81 3.28 -4.78
N TRP A 21 3.19 2.11 -5.30
CA TRP A 21 4.39 1.37 -4.91
C TRP A 21 5.24 1.00 -6.12
N PRO A 22 5.96 1.95 -6.74
CA PRO A 22 6.84 1.65 -7.87
C PRO A 22 7.95 0.71 -7.47
N SER A 23 8.34 -0.17 -8.39
CA SER A 23 9.49 -1.06 -8.22
C SER A 23 10.67 -0.53 -8.99
N HIS A 24 11.89 -0.78 -8.53
CA HIS A 24 13.12 -0.35 -9.22
C HIS A 24 13.29 -1.00 -10.58
N GLN A 25 12.85 -2.25 -10.69
CA GLN A 25 12.89 -2.99 -11.94
C GLN A 25 11.58 -3.73 -12.13
N ILE A 26 11.15 -3.82 -13.38
CA ILE A 26 9.97 -4.56 -13.80
C ILE A 26 10.31 -5.39 -15.03
N GLN A 27 9.64 -6.53 -15.14
CA GLN A 27 9.66 -7.36 -16.34
C GLN A 27 8.23 -7.73 -16.70
N LEU A 28 7.84 -7.48 -17.93
CA LEU A 28 6.57 -7.96 -18.48
C LEU A 28 6.78 -9.35 -19.07
N TYR A 29 5.87 -10.26 -18.80
CA TYR A 29 5.86 -11.59 -19.37
C TYR A 29 4.42 -12.07 -19.58
N ASP A 30 3.97 -12.03 -20.81
CA ASP A 30 2.66 -12.54 -21.27
C ASP A 30 1.49 -12.15 -20.33
N GLY A 31 1.29 -10.84 -20.14
CA GLY A 31 0.24 -10.30 -19.27
C GLY A 31 0.55 -10.37 -17.77
N TRP A 32 1.73 -10.79 -17.37
CA TRP A 32 2.21 -10.75 -16.00
C TRP A 32 3.29 -9.70 -15.83
N LEU A 33 3.25 -9.02 -14.66
CA LEU A 33 4.24 -8.03 -14.24
C LEU A 33 5.07 -8.62 -13.10
N LEU A 34 6.35 -8.91 -13.37
CA LEU A 34 7.32 -9.30 -12.37
C LEU A 34 7.98 -8.04 -11.82
N ARG A 35 8.06 -7.90 -10.51
CA ARG A 35 8.52 -6.69 -9.82
C ARG A 35 9.70 -7.01 -8.92
N PHE A 36 10.74 -6.16 -8.94
CA PHE A 36 11.96 -6.36 -8.17
C PHE A 36 12.40 -5.07 -7.50
N SER A 37 12.55 -5.09 -6.18
CA SER A 37 12.92 -3.90 -5.39
C SER A 37 13.61 -4.30 -4.08
N TYR A 38 14.70 -5.05 -4.19
CA TYR A 38 15.56 -5.46 -3.08
C TYR A 38 14.81 -6.11 -1.89
N PHE A 39 13.65 -6.68 -2.13
CA PHE A 39 12.80 -7.37 -1.16
C PHE A 39 12.44 -6.57 0.10
N TYR A 40 12.38 -5.23 -0.03
CA TYR A 40 11.93 -4.36 1.06
C TYR A 40 10.48 -4.64 1.47
N THR A 41 9.61 -4.87 0.51
CA THR A 41 8.20 -5.22 0.75
C THR A 41 7.68 -6.12 -0.38
N HIS A 42 6.75 -7.02 -0.07
CA HIS A 42 6.10 -7.85 -1.07
C HIS A 42 5.34 -7.02 -2.13
N ARG A 43 4.82 -5.85 -1.75
CA ARG A 43 4.13 -4.95 -2.70
C ARG A 43 4.96 -4.50 -3.89
N THR A 44 6.28 -4.53 -3.79
CA THR A 44 7.20 -4.14 -4.86
C THR A 44 8.08 -5.28 -5.34
N ASN A 45 7.82 -6.50 -4.87
CA ASN A 45 8.61 -7.70 -5.15
C ASN A 45 7.69 -8.91 -5.36
N SER A 46 6.64 -8.75 -6.12
CA SER A 46 5.68 -9.80 -6.43
C SER A 46 5.37 -9.86 -7.91
N VAL A 47 4.89 -11.02 -8.34
CA VAL A 47 4.29 -11.24 -9.66
C VAL A 47 2.82 -10.85 -9.58
N GLU A 48 2.39 -10.00 -10.50
CA GLU A 48 1.00 -9.53 -10.60
C GLU A 48 0.44 -9.88 -11.99
N GLN A 49 -0.77 -10.42 -12.02
CA GLN A 49 -1.47 -10.66 -13.28
C GLN A 49 -2.23 -9.39 -13.67
N ILE A 50 -1.78 -8.75 -14.74
CA ILE A 50 -2.32 -7.45 -15.17
C ILE A 50 -3.10 -7.51 -16.48
N GLY A 51 -2.99 -8.61 -17.23
CA GLY A 51 -3.62 -8.77 -18.52
C GLY A 51 -3.84 -10.22 -18.93
N PRO A 52 -4.43 -10.44 -20.11
CA PRO A 52 -4.63 -11.76 -20.64
C PRO A 52 -3.30 -12.47 -20.94
N SER A 53 -3.32 -13.78 -20.95
CA SER A 53 -2.16 -14.65 -21.16
C SER A 53 -2.42 -15.62 -22.30
N THR A 54 -1.37 -15.95 -23.06
CA THR A 54 -1.35 -16.93 -24.15
C THR A 54 -0.47 -18.13 -23.85
N ILE A 55 0.54 -17.95 -23.01
CA ILE A 55 1.48 -19.02 -22.59
C ILE A 55 0.80 -19.90 -21.52
N PRO A 56 1.00 -21.23 -21.55
CA PRO A 56 0.47 -22.14 -20.53
C PRO A 56 0.89 -21.72 -19.11
N LEU A 57 -0.04 -21.85 -18.16
CA LEU A 57 0.14 -21.38 -16.80
C LEU A 57 1.36 -21.97 -16.10
N GLU A 58 1.64 -23.27 -16.29
CA GLU A 58 2.80 -23.94 -15.67
C GLU A 58 4.12 -23.35 -16.17
N GLU A 59 4.24 -23.11 -17.47
CA GLU A 59 5.44 -22.49 -18.06
C GLU A 59 5.66 -21.08 -17.52
N LYS A 60 4.58 -20.32 -17.29
CA LYS A 60 4.65 -18.98 -16.70
C LYS A 60 5.12 -19.00 -15.26
N ILE A 61 4.65 -19.96 -14.46
CA ILE A 61 5.11 -20.13 -13.09
C ILE A 61 6.59 -20.51 -13.06
N ASP A 62 7.00 -21.48 -13.89
CA ASP A 62 8.40 -21.90 -14.01
C ASP A 62 9.32 -20.74 -14.41
N PHE A 63 8.89 -19.92 -15.37
CA PHE A 63 9.61 -18.71 -15.76
C PHE A 63 9.77 -17.74 -14.58
N CYS A 64 8.70 -17.45 -13.85
CA CYS A 64 8.75 -16.57 -12.69
C CYS A 64 9.67 -17.12 -11.60
N GLU A 65 9.57 -18.40 -11.26
CA GLU A 65 10.46 -19.07 -10.31
C GLU A 65 11.94 -18.95 -10.72
N SER A 66 12.23 -19.17 -12.04
CA SER A 66 13.58 -19.01 -12.57
C SER A 66 14.05 -17.55 -12.51
N ALA A 67 13.21 -16.59 -12.83
CA ALA A 67 13.54 -15.17 -12.78
C ALA A 67 13.88 -14.73 -11.35
N TYR A 68 13.04 -15.06 -10.35
CA TYR A 68 13.29 -14.69 -8.96
C TYR A 68 14.50 -15.43 -8.36
N ARG A 69 14.73 -16.67 -8.75
CA ARG A 69 15.93 -17.44 -8.32
C ARG A 69 17.23 -16.76 -8.73
N ARG A 70 17.29 -16.09 -9.90
CA ARG A 70 18.46 -15.30 -10.32
C ARG A 70 18.75 -14.14 -9.39
N TRP A 71 17.75 -13.64 -8.68
CA TRP A 71 17.89 -12.61 -7.65
C TRP A 71 18.14 -13.18 -6.26
N GLY A 72 18.31 -14.50 -6.14
CA GLY A 72 18.55 -15.17 -4.86
C GLY A 72 17.36 -15.19 -3.90
N THR A 73 16.13 -15.17 -4.44
CA THR A 73 14.92 -15.02 -3.66
C THR A 73 13.78 -15.90 -4.18
N PRO A 74 12.85 -16.35 -3.33
CA PRO A 74 11.67 -17.05 -3.78
C PRO A 74 10.75 -16.10 -4.58
N SER A 75 10.03 -16.66 -5.56
CA SER A 75 8.94 -15.96 -6.24
C SER A 75 7.77 -15.75 -5.29
N ILE A 76 7.16 -14.57 -5.39
CA ILE A 76 5.97 -14.19 -4.63
C ILE A 76 4.88 -13.87 -5.64
N PHE A 77 3.75 -14.57 -5.54
CA PHE A 77 2.58 -14.29 -6.38
C PHE A 77 1.53 -13.53 -5.57
N LYS A 78 1.07 -12.41 -6.10
CA LYS A 78 -0.04 -11.69 -5.49
C LYS A 78 -1.35 -12.34 -5.91
N ILE A 79 -2.14 -12.75 -4.94
CA ILE A 79 -3.47 -13.32 -5.16
C ILE A 79 -4.51 -12.24 -4.87
N THR A 80 -5.42 -12.03 -5.81
CA THR A 80 -6.53 -11.08 -5.70
C THR A 80 -7.85 -11.78 -6.06
N PRO A 81 -9.01 -11.24 -5.66
CA PRO A 81 -10.30 -11.79 -6.02
C PRO A 81 -10.64 -11.75 -7.52
N LEU A 82 -9.77 -11.16 -8.35
CA LEU A 82 -9.90 -11.15 -9.80
C LEU A 82 -9.39 -12.45 -10.44
N LEU A 83 -8.55 -13.18 -9.71
CA LEU A 83 -7.93 -14.40 -10.21
C LEU A 83 -8.87 -15.60 -10.07
N ASP A 84 -8.65 -16.59 -10.93
CA ASP A 84 -9.34 -17.88 -10.83
C ASP A 84 -8.80 -18.69 -9.64
N GLU A 85 -9.69 -19.32 -8.89
CA GLU A 85 -9.33 -20.13 -7.71
C GLU A 85 -8.37 -21.29 -8.07
N SER A 86 -8.42 -21.78 -9.31
CA SER A 86 -7.51 -22.82 -9.78
C SER A 86 -6.05 -22.38 -9.77
N PHE A 87 -5.77 -21.07 -9.88
CA PHE A 87 -4.41 -20.54 -9.82
C PHE A 87 -3.79 -20.71 -8.42
N GLU A 88 -4.52 -20.32 -7.37
CA GLU A 88 -4.05 -20.50 -5.99
C GLU A 88 -3.85 -21.99 -5.66
N ASN A 89 -4.77 -22.84 -6.08
CA ASN A 89 -4.66 -24.28 -5.91
C ASN A 89 -3.40 -24.88 -6.58
N ARG A 90 -3.00 -24.35 -7.75
CA ARG A 90 -1.76 -24.77 -8.42
C ARG A 90 -0.52 -24.35 -7.64
N LEU A 91 -0.48 -23.13 -7.13
CA LEU A 91 0.60 -22.65 -6.29
C LEU A 91 0.74 -23.49 -5.02
N VAL A 92 -0.36 -23.81 -4.35
CA VAL A 92 -0.36 -24.69 -3.16
C VAL A 92 0.22 -26.08 -3.50
N LYS A 93 -0.14 -26.67 -4.64
CA LYS A 93 0.42 -27.97 -5.10
C LYS A 93 1.93 -27.89 -5.36
N ARG A 94 2.47 -26.70 -5.68
CA ARG A 94 3.91 -26.43 -5.85
C ARG A 94 4.63 -26.10 -4.53
N GLY A 95 3.94 -26.14 -3.40
CA GLY A 95 4.50 -25.87 -2.07
C GLY A 95 4.47 -24.41 -1.63
N TYR A 96 3.75 -23.54 -2.35
CA TYR A 96 3.54 -22.17 -1.91
C TYR A 96 2.60 -22.12 -0.71
N MET A 97 2.85 -21.14 0.16
CA MET A 97 2.01 -20.87 1.33
C MET A 97 1.46 -19.46 1.26
N THR A 98 0.18 -19.29 1.61
CA THR A 98 -0.45 -17.98 1.72
C THR A 98 0.13 -17.20 2.89
N GLN A 99 0.60 -15.98 2.63
CA GLN A 99 1.16 -15.08 3.62
C GLN A 99 0.63 -13.66 3.44
N HIS A 100 0.71 -12.85 4.50
CA HIS A 100 0.40 -11.43 4.46
C HIS A 100 -0.98 -11.10 3.89
N ILE A 101 -2.01 -11.86 4.30
CA ILE A 101 -3.39 -11.55 3.93
C ILE A 101 -3.68 -10.09 4.29
N THR A 102 -4.18 -9.36 3.30
CA THR A 102 -4.42 -7.93 3.41
C THR A 102 -5.86 -7.62 3.04
N GLU A 103 -6.55 -6.90 3.89
CA GLU A 103 -7.88 -6.39 3.62
C GLU A 103 -7.78 -5.02 2.95
N VAL A 104 -8.56 -4.81 1.90
CA VAL A 104 -8.70 -3.50 1.24
C VAL A 104 -9.96 -2.84 1.76
N MET A 105 -9.81 -1.65 2.32
CA MET A 105 -10.95 -0.88 2.82
C MET A 105 -11.15 0.38 2.00
N ILE A 106 -12.39 0.72 1.71
CA ILE A 106 -12.77 1.86 0.87
C ILE A 106 -13.69 2.81 1.65
N LEU A 107 -13.52 4.10 1.43
CA LEU A 107 -14.38 5.17 1.93
C LEU A 107 -14.88 6.00 0.76
N SER A 108 -16.20 6.14 0.61
CA SER A 108 -16.80 7.09 -0.33
C SER A 108 -16.89 8.49 0.29
N PHE A 109 -16.47 9.51 -0.44
CA PHE A 109 -16.60 10.88 0.00
C PHE A 109 -18.01 11.47 -0.20
N GLN A 110 -18.94 10.77 -0.83
CA GLN A 110 -20.30 11.27 -1.07
C GLN A 110 -20.95 11.80 0.22
N ASN A 111 -20.91 10.99 1.29
CA ASN A 111 -21.50 11.33 2.60
C ASN A 111 -20.45 11.53 3.69
N TYR A 112 -19.18 11.71 3.31
CA TYR A 112 -18.12 11.95 4.28
C TYR A 112 -18.20 13.36 4.83
N MET A 113 -18.25 13.47 6.15
CA MET A 113 -18.13 14.74 6.86
C MET A 113 -16.68 14.97 7.27
N LEU A 114 -16.21 16.21 7.10
CA LEU A 114 -14.83 16.56 7.47
C LEU A 114 -14.56 16.21 8.94
N GLY A 115 -13.51 15.42 9.16
CA GLY A 115 -13.09 15.05 10.50
C GLY A 115 -12.30 16.17 11.18
N THR A 116 -12.46 16.33 12.48
CA THR A 116 -11.64 17.27 13.26
C THR A 116 -10.41 16.56 13.81
N PRO A 117 -9.19 16.90 13.36
CA PRO A 117 -7.97 16.37 13.94
C PRO A 117 -7.80 16.80 15.41
N ASN A 118 -7.45 15.86 16.29
CA ASN A 118 -7.20 16.14 17.72
C ASN A 118 -5.80 16.71 18.01
N ALA A 119 -4.93 16.71 16.99
CA ALA A 119 -3.57 17.24 17.06
C ALA A 119 -3.23 17.95 15.75
N PRO A 120 -2.40 19.00 15.76
CA PRO A 120 -1.96 19.68 14.55
C PRO A 120 -1.15 18.73 13.68
N VAL A 121 -1.57 18.60 12.42
CA VAL A 121 -0.91 17.78 11.39
C VAL A 121 -0.25 18.69 10.37
N GLN A 122 1.05 18.51 10.17
CA GLN A 122 1.79 19.13 9.08
C GLN A 122 1.59 18.30 7.81
N LEU A 123 1.19 18.95 6.72
CA LEU A 123 1.06 18.33 5.39
C LEU A 123 2.06 18.98 4.44
N GLU A 124 2.81 18.16 3.73
CA GLU A 124 3.78 18.59 2.72
C GLU A 124 3.50 17.84 1.41
N ASN A 125 3.57 18.54 0.28
CA ASN A 125 3.34 17.95 -1.05
C ASN A 125 4.54 17.12 -1.56
N THR A 126 5.60 17.04 -0.76
CA THR A 126 6.82 16.29 -1.09
C THR A 126 7.25 15.42 0.07
N ILE A 127 7.77 14.25 -0.27
CA ILE A 127 8.35 13.32 0.71
C ILE A 127 9.82 13.66 0.87
N ASN A 128 10.14 14.48 1.87
CA ASN A 128 11.51 14.95 2.12
C ASN A 128 12.31 13.98 3.00
N SER A 129 13.61 14.23 3.13
CA SER A 129 14.54 13.40 3.91
C SER A 129 14.17 13.32 5.39
N ARG A 130 13.59 14.38 5.97
CA ARG A 130 13.16 14.41 7.38
C ARG A 130 12.02 13.42 7.60
N TRP A 131 11.03 13.39 6.69
CA TRP A 131 9.93 12.45 6.75
C TRP A 131 10.42 11.00 6.60
N ILE A 132 11.31 10.72 5.62
CA ILE A 132 11.89 9.39 5.40
C ILE A 132 12.72 8.91 6.59
N ASN A 133 13.54 9.77 7.18
CA ASN A 133 14.31 9.42 8.38
C ASN A 133 13.38 9.09 9.56
N SER A 134 12.27 9.81 9.68
CA SER A 134 11.26 9.53 10.70
C SER A 134 10.54 8.19 10.43
N LEU A 135 10.26 7.85 9.17
CA LEU A 135 9.74 6.54 8.80
C LEU A 135 10.69 5.42 9.24
N PHE A 136 12.00 5.57 9.00
CA PHE A 136 12.99 4.58 9.44
C PHE A 136 13.03 4.43 10.96
N ALA A 137 12.99 5.55 11.70
CA ALA A 137 12.96 5.54 13.16
C ALA A 137 11.70 4.86 13.70
N LEU A 138 10.52 5.23 13.17
CA LEU A 138 9.22 4.70 13.61
C LEU A 138 9.02 3.22 13.27
N LYS A 139 9.63 2.74 12.19
CA LYS A 139 9.63 1.33 11.79
C LYS A 139 10.80 0.53 12.38
N SER A 140 11.72 1.16 13.09
CA SER A 140 12.95 0.53 13.56
C SER A 140 13.74 -0.14 12.42
N THR A 141 13.83 0.53 11.27
CA THR A 141 14.52 0.01 10.09
C THR A 141 16.04 0.01 10.32
N THR A 142 16.64 -1.17 10.39
CA THR A 142 18.08 -1.36 10.64
C THR A 142 18.88 -1.74 9.40
N SER A 143 18.24 -2.33 8.39
CA SER A 143 18.89 -2.75 7.15
C SER A 143 19.51 -1.58 6.40
N ALA A 144 20.82 -1.62 6.16
CA ALA A 144 21.55 -0.58 5.43
C ALA A 144 21.06 -0.46 3.98
N ILE A 145 20.83 -1.60 3.31
CA ILE A 145 20.32 -1.58 1.94
C ILE A 145 18.91 -0.96 1.87
N HIS A 146 18.04 -1.24 2.83
CA HIS A 146 16.70 -0.62 2.84
C HIS A 146 16.80 0.89 3.08
N ARG A 147 17.71 1.36 3.93
CA ARG A 147 17.95 2.80 4.13
C ARG A 147 18.47 3.49 2.88
N GLN A 148 19.20 2.79 2.04
CA GLN A 148 19.71 3.31 0.78
C GLN A 148 18.62 3.36 -0.30
N ILE A 149 17.79 2.32 -0.45
CA ILE A 149 16.86 2.20 -1.57
C ILE A 149 15.49 2.83 -1.32
N VAL A 150 15.01 2.88 -0.06
CA VAL A 150 13.67 3.38 0.25
C VAL A 150 13.45 4.85 -0.17
N PRO A 151 14.43 5.77 -0.02
CA PRO A 151 14.25 7.14 -0.51
C PRO A 151 13.93 7.20 -2.01
N SER A 152 14.66 6.44 -2.84
CA SER A 152 14.43 6.40 -4.29
C SER A 152 13.07 5.79 -4.65
N MET A 153 12.58 4.80 -3.88
CA MET A 153 11.23 4.25 -4.08
C MET A 153 10.15 5.28 -3.86
N TYR A 154 10.24 6.06 -2.79
CA TYR A 154 9.27 7.12 -2.51
C TYR A 154 9.36 8.28 -3.51
N GLN A 155 10.56 8.63 -3.96
CA GLN A 155 10.78 9.64 -4.99
C GLN A 155 10.29 9.21 -6.37
N ALA A 156 10.25 7.91 -6.65
CA ALA A 156 9.78 7.34 -7.91
C ALA A 156 8.26 7.20 -7.99
N ILE A 157 7.50 7.58 -6.97
CA ILE A 157 6.03 7.56 -7.00
C ILE A 157 5.57 8.55 -8.09
N PRO A 158 4.89 8.09 -9.17
CA PRO A 158 4.55 8.92 -10.31
C PRO A 158 3.25 9.72 -10.10
N LYS A 159 2.89 9.97 -8.86
CA LYS A 159 1.62 10.58 -8.44
C LYS A 159 1.85 11.66 -7.39
N ASP A 160 0.91 12.57 -7.27
CA ASP A 160 0.93 13.59 -6.22
C ASP A 160 0.85 12.93 -4.84
N THR A 161 1.65 13.43 -3.92
CA THR A 161 1.77 12.89 -2.57
C THR A 161 1.52 13.94 -1.52
N LEU A 162 0.95 13.51 -0.38
CA LEU A 162 0.75 14.32 0.82
C LEU A 162 1.46 13.62 1.97
N ALA A 163 2.65 14.11 2.32
CA ALA A 163 3.41 13.62 3.46
C ALA A 163 2.88 14.29 4.75
N ALA A 164 2.19 13.49 5.58
CA ALA A 164 1.64 13.96 6.84
C ALA A 164 2.58 13.66 8.01
N SER A 165 2.70 14.60 8.95
CA SER A 165 3.48 14.39 10.18
C SER A 165 2.90 15.14 11.39
N ILE A 166 3.17 14.60 12.58
CA ILE A 166 2.93 15.26 13.88
C ILE A 166 4.25 15.30 14.63
N THR A 167 4.59 16.47 15.17
CA THR A 167 5.80 16.68 15.97
C THR A 167 5.46 16.82 17.46
N ASN A 168 6.39 16.42 18.33
CA ASN A 168 6.32 16.72 19.74
C ASN A 168 6.88 18.15 20.03
N GLU A 169 6.84 18.56 21.30
CA GLU A 169 7.34 19.87 21.76
C GLU A 169 8.84 20.10 21.48
N GLN A 170 9.61 19.02 21.34
CA GLN A 170 11.04 19.06 20.99
C GLN A 170 11.26 19.09 19.46
N GLY A 171 10.20 19.23 18.66
CA GLY A 171 10.28 19.28 17.21
C GLY A 171 10.58 17.94 16.53
N GLN A 172 10.54 16.81 17.26
CA GLN A 172 10.74 15.49 16.68
C GLN A 172 9.43 14.96 16.10
N ILE A 173 9.48 14.38 14.90
CA ILE A 173 8.32 13.71 14.31
C ILE A 173 8.03 12.43 15.07
N VAL A 174 6.83 12.32 15.63
CA VAL A 174 6.36 11.20 16.46
C VAL A 174 5.22 10.42 15.81
N ALA A 175 4.65 10.93 14.74
CA ALA A 175 3.69 10.20 13.91
C ALA A 175 3.79 10.67 12.45
N ILE A 176 3.57 9.74 11.53
CA ILE A 176 3.58 10.00 10.08
C ILE A 176 2.43 9.28 9.40
N GLY A 177 2.10 9.75 8.20
CA GLY A 177 1.24 9.11 7.23
C GLY A 177 1.52 9.64 5.83
N LEU A 178 1.03 8.95 4.83
CA LEU A 178 1.18 9.32 3.43
C LEU A 178 -0.14 9.17 2.70
N GLY A 179 -0.59 10.23 2.04
CA GLY A 179 -1.63 10.22 1.04
C GLY A 179 -1.02 10.17 -0.35
N ILE A 180 -1.56 9.34 -1.25
CA ILE A 180 -1.17 9.29 -2.65
C ILE A 180 -2.42 9.49 -3.48
N LEU A 181 -2.40 10.53 -4.33
CA LEU A 181 -3.53 10.95 -5.14
C LEU A 181 -3.41 10.34 -6.52
N ASP A 182 -4.36 9.51 -6.89
CA ASP A 182 -4.41 8.92 -8.24
C ASP A 182 -5.85 8.81 -8.71
N ARG A 183 -6.12 9.28 -9.93
CA ARG A 183 -7.48 9.39 -10.47
C ARG A 183 -8.36 10.18 -9.49
N SER A 184 -9.51 9.66 -9.15
CA SER A 184 -10.45 10.29 -8.19
C SER A 184 -10.35 9.72 -6.77
N TYR A 185 -9.20 9.13 -6.38
CA TYR A 185 -9.01 8.52 -5.06
C TYR A 185 -7.74 9.01 -4.37
N ILE A 186 -7.78 9.03 -3.03
CA ILE A 186 -6.59 9.14 -2.18
C ILE A 186 -6.31 7.79 -1.51
N GLY A 187 -5.15 7.21 -1.76
CA GLY A 187 -4.65 6.03 -1.05
C GLY A 187 -3.96 6.43 0.25
N ILE A 188 -4.31 5.80 1.37
CA ILE A 188 -3.72 6.08 2.70
C ILE A 188 -2.67 5.03 3.03
N TYR A 189 -1.44 5.48 3.27
CA TYR A 189 -0.27 4.63 3.46
C TYR A 189 0.60 5.07 4.64
N ALA A 190 1.52 4.22 5.04
CA ALA A 190 2.60 4.52 5.99
C ALA A 190 2.13 5.17 7.31
N ILE A 191 0.96 4.79 7.82
CA ILE A 191 0.49 5.29 9.12
C ILE A 191 1.32 4.66 10.24
N HIS A 192 2.19 5.46 10.84
CA HIS A 192 3.04 5.03 11.95
C HIS A 192 3.00 6.04 13.09
N VAL A 193 2.86 5.54 14.33
CA VAL A 193 2.92 6.35 15.56
C VAL A 193 3.94 5.73 16.49
N HIS A 194 4.86 6.56 16.98
CA HIS A 194 5.88 6.16 17.95
C HIS A 194 5.22 5.51 19.19
N PRO A 195 5.69 4.38 19.70
CA PRO A 195 5.04 3.61 20.79
C PRO A 195 4.63 4.46 21.99
N ARG A 196 5.48 5.39 22.46
CA ARG A 196 5.22 6.28 23.60
C ARG A 196 4.11 7.30 23.35
N TYR A 197 3.65 7.47 22.12
CA TYR A 197 2.63 8.45 21.71
C TYR A 197 1.35 7.78 21.19
N ARG A 198 1.26 6.46 21.27
CA ARG A 198 0.03 5.72 20.93
C ARG A 198 -1.08 6.03 21.92
N GLY A 199 -2.34 5.79 21.53
CA GLY A 199 -3.50 6.08 22.35
C GLY A 199 -3.91 7.57 22.42
N ARG A 200 -3.13 8.49 21.81
CA ARG A 200 -3.39 9.94 21.82
C ARG A 200 -4.17 10.45 20.61
N GLY A 201 -4.70 9.57 19.77
CA GLY A 201 -5.47 9.94 18.58
C GLY A 201 -4.63 10.40 17.37
N TYR A 202 -3.29 10.31 17.39
CA TYR A 202 -2.42 10.83 16.33
C TYR A 202 -2.64 10.15 14.98
N ALA A 203 -2.83 8.82 14.95
CA ALA A 203 -3.17 8.12 13.71
C ALA A 203 -4.50 8.60 13.13
N ARG A 204 -5.51 8.85 13.99
CA ARG A 204 -6.79 9.43 13.58
C ARG A 204 -6.61 10.83 13.01
N SER A 205 -5.85 11.71 13.69
CA SER A 205 -5.60 13.07 13.22
C SER A 205 -4.95 13.08 11.82
N ILE A 206 -3.94 12.24 11.60
CA ILE A 206 -3.29 12.10 10.30
C ILE A 206 -4.28 11.63 9.24
N CYS A 207 -5.01 10.54 9.50
CA CYS A 207 -5.99 10.02 8.54
C CYS A 207 -7.07 11.06 8.24
N SER A 208 -7.65 11.72 9.26
CA SER A 208 -8.66 12.77 9.06
C SER A 208 -8.14 13.93 8.23
N SER A 209 -6.90 14.39 8.47
CA SER A 209 -6.31 15.47 7.67
C SER A 209 -6.14 15.08 6.21
N LEU A 210 -5.64 13.87 5.92
CA LEU A 210 -5.51 13.37 4.55
C LEU A 210 -6.87 13.20 3.86
N LEU A 211 -7.86 12.66 4.57
CA LEU A 211 -9.22 12.48 4.05
C LEU A 211 -9.90 13.83 3.78
N ASN A 212 -9.72 14.82 4.65
CA ASN A 212 -10.27 16.16 4.46
C ASN A 212 -9.72 16.80 3.18
N VAL A 213 -8.41 16.75 2.97
CA VAL A 213 -7.79 17.24 1.73
C VAL A 213 -8.38 16.53 0.51
N GLY A 214 -8.50 15.20 0.53
CA GLY A 214 -9.11 14.46 -0.58
C GLY A 214 -10.55 14.90 -0.86
N LYS A 215 -11.35 15.11 0.17
CA LYS A 215 -12.74 15.60 0.06
C LYS A 215 -12.79 17.04 -0.49
N GLU A 216 -11.93 17.92 0.00
CA GLU A 216 -11.85 19.33 -0.43
C GLU A 216 -11.38 19.47 -1.88
N MET A 217 -10.52 18.54 -2.35
CA MET A 217 -10.10 18.42 -3.74
C MET A 217 -11.19 17.85 -4.66
N GLY A 218 -12.34 17.42 -4.13
CA GLY A 218 -13.43 16.86 -4.93
C GLY A 218 -13.21 15.41 -5.38
N LEU A 219 -12.35 14.65 -4.69
CA LEU A 219 -12.16 13.23 -5.00
C LEU A 219 -13.42 12.41 -4.66
N ASP A 220 -13.58 11.24 -5.30
CA ASP A 220 -14.72 10.34 -5.06
C ASP A 220 -14.59 9.55 -3.76
N GLY A 221 -13.35 9.29 -3.32
CA GLY A 221 -13.14 8.49 -2.12
C GLY A 221 -11.69 8.27 -1.73
N ALA A 222 -11.54 7.43 -0.73
CA ALA A 222 -10.24 6.97 -0.24
C ALA A 222 -10.17 5.45 -0.17
N TYR A 223 -8.98 4.89 -0.23
CA TYR A 223 -8.74 3.48 0.03
C TYR A 223 -7.49 3.28 0.88
N LEU A 224 -7.40 2.15 1.52
CA LEU A 224 -6.23 1.70 2.25
C LEU A 224 -6.12 0.18 2.25
N GLN A 225 -4.98 -0.31 2.66
CA GLN A 225 -4.69 -1.72 2.84
C GLN A 225 -4.26 -1.97 4.28
N VAL A 226 -4.94 -2.88 4.96
CA VAL A 226 -4.62 -3.28 6.34
C VAL A 226 -4.32 -4.77 6.39
N VAL A 227 -3.23 -5.14 7.08
CA VAL A 227 -2.89 -6.56 7.29
C VAL A 227 -3.97 -7.21 8.13
N HIS A 228 -4.46 -8.37 7.70
CA HIS A 228 -5.43 -9.16 8.45
C HIS A 228 -4.94 -9.42 9.89
N GLY A 229 -5.84 -9.29 10.84
CA GLY A 229 -5.49 -9.40 12.27
C GLY A 229 -4.95 -8.14 12.93
N ASN A 230 -4.68 -7.06 12.18
CA ASN A 230 -4.34 -5.76 12.78
C ASN A 230 -5.59 -5.05 13.32
N THR A 231 -6.17 -5.62 14.38
CA THR A 231 -7.42 -5.14 14.99
C THR A 231 -7.39 -3.66 15.40
N PRO A 232 -6.32 -3.10 15.99
CA PRO A 232 -6.29 -1.68 16.33
C PRO A 232 -6.42 -0.76 15.11
N ALA A 233 -5.71 -1.07 14.01
CA ALA A 233 -5.79 -0.30 12.79
C ALA A 233 -7.16 -0.44 12.12
N LYS A 234 -7.70 -1.67 12.02
CA LYS A 234 -9.03 -1.92 11.45
C LYS A 234 -10.13 -1.16 12.22
N LYS A 235 -10.10 -1.17 13.57
CA LYS A 235 -11.03 -0.39 14.39
C LYS A 235 -10.95 1.11 14.12
N LEU A 236 -9.73 1.64 13.96
CA LEU A 236 -9.54 3.04 13.59
C LEU A 236 -10.21 3.35 12.24
N TYR A 237 -9.92 2.56 11.20
CA TYR A 237 -10.43 2.80 9.85
C TYR A 237 -11.95 2.66 9.77
N LEU A 238 -12.53 1.65 10.40
CA LEU A 238 -13.99 1.52 10.50
C LEU A 238 -14.62 2.76 11.17
N SER A 239 -13.99 3.29 12.23
CA SER A 239 -14.47 4.48 12.93
C SER A 239 -14.31 5.80 12.16
N LEU A 240 -13.53 5.78 11.07
CA LEU A 240 -13.41 6.88 10.10
C LEU A 240 -14.39 6.73 8.93
N GLY A 241 -15.16 5.63 8.88
CA GLY A 241 -16.16 5.36 7.86
C GLY A 241 -15.71 4.47 6.70
N PHE A 242 -14.49 3.91 6.76
CA PHE A 242 -14.06 2.89 5.80
C PHE A 242 -14.89 1.61 5.94
N LYS A 243 -15.07 0.91 4.84
CA LYS A 243 -15.76 -0.39 4.75
C LYS A 243 -14.85 -1.38 4.03
N ASP A 244 -15.00 -2.68 4.37
CA ASP A 244 -14.36 -3.80 3.67
C ASP A 244 -14.93 -3.98 2.27
#